data_84a6edaeacecca18d608bb11d06d30c5
#
_entry.id   84a6edaeacecca18d608bb11d06d30c5
#
_cell.length_a   1.000
_cell.length_b   1.000
_cell.length_c   1.000
_cell.angle_alpha   90.00
_cell.angle_beta   90.00
_cell.angle_gamma   90.00
#
_symmetry.space_group_name_H-M   'P 1'
#
loop_
_entity.id
_entity.type
_entity.pdbx_description
1 polymer ?
#
loop_
_entity_poly.entity_id
_entity_poly.type
_entity_poly.pdbx_seq_one_letter_code
_entity_poly.pdbx_strand_id
1 'polypeptide(L)'
;MNKIKLTKRSAVAILLVLAIILIGIVSLRTVAEANDDVLLASSVYSERCEKIHWVADALRSLGFQNGSDIQKVALAQCGHYWHEQHALYLKAKEAEKPKLELWGNCQITAYEHTGDPCANGRMPTKGYTVANNVLPLGTKVYIEGIGYRTVEDRGASWHQSNWMDEYLGDVSACDAFGVQWHDVYLVK
;
A
#
# COMPACT_ATOMS: atom_id res chain seq x y z
N MET A 1 -39.51 -31.92 17.71
CA MET A 1 -38.32 -31.14 18.14
C MET A 1 -37.23 -32.15 18.53
N ASN A 2 -36.27 -32.41 17.64
CA ASN A 2 -35.14 -33.29 17.93
C ASN A 2 -34.14 -32.58 18.84
N LYS A 3 -34.02 -33.02 20.09
CA LYS A 3 -32.97 -32.55 21.01
C LYS A 3 -31.62 -33.11 20.53
N ILE A 4 -30.77 -32.27 20.05
CA ILE A 4 -29.37 -32.60 19.69
C ILE A 4 -28.66 -32.96 21.01
N LYS A 5 -28.36 -34.26 21.23
CA LYS A 5 -27.52 -34.69 22.35
C LYS A 5 -26.08 -34.30 22.07
N LEU A 6 -25.65 -33.21 22.67
CA LEU A 6 -24.25 -32.80 22.63
C LEU A 6 -23.39 -33.82 23.39
N THR A 7 -22.43 -34.47 22.73
CA THR A 7 -21.42 -35.28 23.42
C THR A 7 -20.43 -34.37 24.14
N LYS A 8 -19.77 -34.86 25.22
CA LYS A 8 -18.73 -34.08 25.92
C LYS A 8 -17.63 -33.58 24.97
N ARG A 9 -17.30 -34.34 23.93
CA ARG A 9 -16.32 -33.95 22.88
C ARG A 9 -16.83 -32.78 22.01
N SER A 10 -18.10 -32.79 21.65
CA SER A 10 -18.72 -31.70 20.87
C SER A 10 -18.82 -30.41 21.68
N ALA A 11 -19.09 -30.50 22.99
CA ALA A 11 -19.14 -29.32 23.87
C ALA A 11 -17.75 -28.66 24.03
N VAL A 12 -16.70 -29.47 24.18
CA VAL A 12 -15.32 -28.98 24.25
C VAL A 12 -14.88 -28.33 22.94
N ALA A 13 -15.24 -28.92 21.79
CA ALA A 13 -14.93 -28.33 20.48
C ALA A 13 -15.63 -26.98 20.27
N ILE A 14 -16.89 -26.87 20.67
CA ILE A 14 -17.65 -25.60 20.59
C ILE A 14 -17.04 -24.55 21.51
N LEU A 15 -16.64 -24.91 22.73
CA LEU A 15 -15.98 -24.01 23.67
C LEU A 15 -14.62 -23.53 23.15
N LEU A 16 -13.84 -24.41 22.51
CA LEU A 16 -12.57 -24.05 21.87
C LEU A 16 -12.78 -23.07 20.70
N VAL A 17 -13.75 -23.32 19.85
CA VAL A 17 -14.08 -22.42 18.73
C VAL A 17 -14.56 -21.06 19.25
N LEU A 18 -15.41 -21.04 20.27
CA LEU A 18 -15.87 -19.81 20.91
C LEU A 18 -14.71 -19.07 21.59
N ALA A 19 -13.78 -19.76 22.25
CA ALA A 19 -12.60 -19.15 22.85
C ALA A 19 -11.68 -18.54 21.80
N ILE A 20 -11.47 -19.20 20.66
CA ILE A 20 -10.66 -18.68 19.54
C ILE A 20 -11.32 -17.43 18.92
N ILE A 21 -12.65 -17.45 18.77
CA ILE A 21 -13.41 -16.30 18.30
C ILE A 21 -13.31 -15.15 19.31
N LEU A 22 -13.40 -15.42 20.60
CA LEU A 22 -13.30 -14.42 21.67
C LEU A 22 -11.90 -13.81 21.73
N ILE A 23 -10.84 -14.61 21.64
CA ILE A 23 -9.44 -14.15 21.58
C ILE A 23 -9.22 -13.29 20.32
N GLY A 24 -9.80 -13.69 19.20
CA GLY A 24 -9.79 -12.89 17.97
C GLY A 24 -10.45 -11.52 18.15
N ILE A 25 -11.60 -11.46 18.83
CA ILE A 25 -12.36 -10.23 19.08
C ILE A 25 -11.66 -9.32 20.11
N VAL A 26 -11.05 -9.89 21.15
CA VAL A 26 -10.30 -9.13 22.17
C VAL A 26 -9.03 -8.52 21.57
N SER A 27 -8.31 -9.27 20.73
CA SER A 27 -7.15 -8.73 20.00
C SER A 27 -7.53 -7.58 19.05
N LEU A 28 -8.77 -7.51 18.61
CA LEU A 28 -9.30 -6.46 17.74
C LEU A 28 -9.59 -5.15 18.46
N ARG A 29 -10.09 -5.19 19.71
CA ARG A 29 -10.34 -3.97 20.47
C ARG A 29 -9.07 -3.22 20.81
N THR A 30 -7.97 -3.93 21.08
CA THR A 30 -6.66 -3.33 21.37
C THR A 30 -5.98 -2.73 20.14
N VAL A 31 -6.30 -3.20 18.92
CA VAL A 31 -5.75 -2.68 17.65
C VAL A 31 -6.55 -1.49 17.12
N ALA A 32 -7.85 -1.40 17.43
CA ALA A 32 -8.70 -0.28 17.00
C ALA A 32 -8.42 1.03 17.75
N GLU A 33 -7.71 0.98 18.88
CA GLU A 33 -7.33 2.14 19.69
C GLU A 33 -5.94 2.72 19.34
N ALA A 34 -5.15 2.07 18.49
CA ALA A 34 -3.84 2.54 18.08
C ALA A 34 -3.91 3.21 16.69
N ASN A 35 -3.90 4.52 16.69
CA ASN A 35 -4.06 5.40 15.51
C ASN A 35 -2.83 5.46 14.58
N ASP A 36 -1.85 4.52 14.67
CA ASP A 36 -0.55 4.63 13.98
C ASP A 36 -0.16 3.43 13.08
N ASP A 37 -1.11 2.53 12.69
CA ASP A 37 -0.69 1.21 12.23
C ASP A 37 -1.29 0.70 10.92
N VAL A 38 -0.91 1.31 9.82
CA VAL A 38 -1.14 0.70 8.49
C VAL A 38 -0.19 -0.47 8.22
N LEU A 39 1.02 -0.42 8.76
CA LEU A 39 1.96 -1.55 8.74
C LEU A 39 1.45 -2.75 9.55
N LEU A 40 0.74 -2.49 10.67
CA LEU A 40 0.10 -3.54 11.45
C LEU A 40 -1.06 -4.18 10.70
N ALA A 41 -1.83 -3.45 9.91
CA ALA A 41 -2.94 -3.99 9.14
C ALA A 41 -2.50 -5.06 8.13
N SER A 42 -1.34 -4.90 7.48
CA SER A 42 -0.82 -5.88 6.53
C SER A 42 -0.29 -7.14 7.21
N SER A 43 0.37 -7.01 8.36
CA SER A 43 0.88 -8.16 9.14
C SER A 43 -0.26 -8.93 9.80
N VAL A 44 -1.25 -8.24 10.36
CA VAL A 44 -2.47 -8.81 10.92
C VAL A 44 -3.29 -9.52 9.84
N TYR A 45 -3.31 -9.02 8.61
CA TYR A 45 -3.97 -9.66 7.48
C TYR A 45 -3.34 -11.01 7.11
N SER A 46 -2.01 -11.09 6.96
CA SER A 46 -1.32 -12.35 6.65
C SER A 46 -1.46 -13.39 7.77
N GLU A 47 -1.30 -12.97 9.01
CA GLU A 47 -1.45 -13.82 10.19
C GLU A 47 -2.87 -14.40 10.33
N ARG A 48 -3.90 -13.68 9.88
CA ARG A 48 -5.30 -14.14 9.94
C ARG A 48 -5.69 -15.08 8.82
N CYS A 49 -5.15 -14.91 7.62
CA CYS A 49 -5.32 -15.91 6.57
C CYS A 49 -4.78 -17.29 7.03
N GLU A 50 -3.64 -17.31 7.69
CA GLU A 50 -3.08 -18.53 8.29
C GLU A 50 -3.98 -19.10 9.40
N LYS A 51 -4.54 -18.25 10.27
CA LYS A 51 -5.47 -18.70 11.34
C LYS A 51 -6.78 -19.27 10.81
N ILE A 52 -7.32 -18.77 9.69
CA ILE A 52 -8.51 -19.34 9.06
C ILE A 52 -8.24 -20.74 8.51
N HIS A 53 -7.09 -20.94 7.86
CA HIS A 53 -6.66 -22.26 7.44
C HIS A 53 -6.47 -23.19 8.63
N TRP A 54 -5.84 -22.72 9.70
CA TRP A 54 -5.66 -23.49 10.93
C TRP A 54 -6.98 -23.91 11.58
N VAL A 55 -8.01 -23.05 11.63
CA VAL A 55 -9.35 -23.40 12.14
C VAL A 55 -10.00 -24.49 11.29
N ALA A 56 -9.90 -24.41 9.97
CA ALA A 56 -10.43 -25.43 9.08
C ALA A 56 -9.70 -26.79 9.26
N ASP A 57 -8.39 -26.77 9.46
CA ASP A 57 -7.58 -27.97 9.72
C ASP A 57 -7.85 -28.56 11.10
N ALA A 58 -8.01 -27.71 12.12
CA ALA A 58 -8.39 -28.14 13.47
C ALA A 58 -9.77 -28.81 13.49
N LEU A 59 -10.75 -28.26 12.77
CA LEU A 59 -12.07 -28.86 12.64
C LEU A 59 -12.01 -30.21 11.91
N ARG A 60 -11.18 -30.33 10.86
CA ARG A 60 -10.94 -31.62 10.18
C ARG A 60 -10.28 -32.66 11.10
N SER A 61 -9.28 -32.26 11.88
CA SER A 61 -8.61 -33.12 12.83
C SER A 61 -9.52 -33.62 13.96
N LEU A 62 -10.55 -32.89 14.30
CA LEU A 62 -11.61 -33.25 15.24
C LEU A 62 -12.70 -34.15 14.63
N GLY A 63 -12.55 -34.54 13.35
CA GLY A 63 -13.45 -35.46 12.67
C GLY A 63 -14.73 -34.80 12.09
N PHE A 64 -14.77 -33.46 12.00
CA PHE A 64 -15.85 -32.79 11.29
C PHE A 64 -15.66 -32.94 9.79
N GLN A 65 -16.63 -33.54 9.11
CA GLN A 65 -16.60 -33.69 7.66
C GLN A 65 -16.69 -32.31 6.97
N ASN A 66 -16.02 -32.18 5.85
CA ASN A 66 -16.15 -31.00 5.00
C ASN A 66 -17.63 -30.77 4.63
N GLY A 67 -18.15 -29.59 4.97
CA GLY A 67 -19.54 -29.24 4.71
C GLY A 67 -20.50 -29.47 5.89
N SER A 68 -20.04 -29.84 7.10
CA SER A 68 -20.87 -29.86 8.31
C SER A 68 -21.44 -28.46 8.60
N ASP A 69 -22.63 -28.38 9.17
CA ASP A 69 -23.29 -27.11 9.44
C ASP A 69 -22.47 -26.20 10.38
N ILE A 70 -21.75 -26.81 11.34
CA ILE A 70 -20.83 -26.08 12.23
C ILE A 70 -19.66 -25.47 11.44
N GLN A 71 -19.11 -26.21 10.48
CA GLN A 71 -18.04 -25.71 9.62
C GLN A 71 -18.52 -24.60 8.71
N LYS A 72 -19.73 -24.71 8.13
CA LYS A 72 -20.35 -23.66 7.29
C LYS A 72 -20.57 -22.37 8.08
N VAL A 73 -21.10 -22.47 9.32
CA VAL A 73 -21.32 -21.31 10.18
C VAL A 73 -19.99 -20.65 10.57
N ALA A 74 -18.97 -21.44 10.95
CA ALA A 74 -17.65 -20.91 11.31
C ALA A 74 -17.00 -20.23 10.10
N LEU A 75 -17.03 -20.85 8.91
CA LEU A 75 -16.48 -20.27 7.68
C LEU A 75 -17.26 -19.04 7.21
N ALA A 76 -18.59 -19.02 7.37
CA ALA A 76 -19.41 -17.87 7.03
C ALA A 76 -19.10 -16.68 7.94
N GLN A 77 -18.95 -16.87 9.24
CA GLN A 77 -18.57 -15.82 10.18
C GLN A 77 -17.15 -15.33 9.94
N CYS A 78 -16.20 -16.23 9.71
CA CYS A 78 -14.83 -15.87 9.33
C CYS A 78 -14.80 -15.13 8.00
N GLY A 79 -15.59 -15.56 7.01
CA GLY A 79 -15.70 -14.92 5.71
C GLY A 79 -16.28 -13.51 5.78
N HIS A 80 -17.38 -13.32 6.53
CA HIS A 80 -17.98 -11.99 6.70
C HIS A 80 -17.03 -11.01 7.39
N TYR A 81 -16.42 -11.45 8.47
CA TYR A 81 -15.41 -10.68 9.17
C TYR A 81 -14.20 -10.35 8.28
N TRP A 82 -13.74 -11.32 7.47
CA TRP A 82 -12.64 -11.14 6.53
C TRP A 82 -12.97 -10.09 5.47
N HIS A 83 -14.16 -10.12 4.89
CA HIS A 83 -14.61 -9.12 3.90
C HIS A 83 -14.67 -7.71 4.50
N GLU A 84 -15.15 -7.57 5.73
CA GLU A 84 -15.22 -6.30 6.43
C GLU A 84 -13.81 -5.72 6.70
N GLN A 85 -12.90 -6.54 7.23
CA GLN A 85 -11.52 -6.12 7.50
C GLN A 85 -10.76 -5.82 6.21
N HIS A 86 -10.97 -6.60 5.15
CA HIS A 86 -10.38 -6.34 3.86
C HIS A 86 -10.86 -5.01 3.25
N ALA A 87 -12.15 -4.71 3.39
CA ALA A 87 -12.70 -3.43 2.94
C ALA A 87 -12.10 -2.25 3.73
N LEU A 88 -11.94 -2.38 5.05
CA LEU A 88 -11.27 -1.38 5.88
C LEU A 88 -9.80 -1.20 5.50
N TYR A 89 -9.08 -2.29 5.25
CA TYR A 89 -7.69 -2.27 4.78
C TYR A 89 -7.56 -1.54 3.43
N LEU A 90 -8.42 -1.85 2.46
CA LEU A 90 -8.41 -1.18 1.15
C LEU A 90 -8.71 0.31 1.30
N LYS A 91 -9.67 0.69 2.15
CA LYS A 91 -10.00 2.09 2.44
C LYS A 91 -8.84 2.82 3.12
N ALA A 92 -8.14 2.18 4.06
CA ALA A 92 -6.95 2.73 4.69
C ALA A 92 -5.82 2.93 3.67
N LYS A 93 -5.56 1.93 2.83
CA LYS A 93 -4.56 2.03 1.74
C LYS A 93 -4.89 3.13 0.74
N GLU A 94 -6.16 3.33 0.41
CA GLU A 94 -6.58 4.42 -0.47
C GLU A 94 -6.36 5.79 0.19
N ALA A 95 -6.58 5.89 1.50
CA ALA A 95 -6.32 7.11 2.28
C ALA A 95 -4.82 7.44 2.41
N GLU A 96 -3.93 6.44 2.29
CA GLU A 96 -2.47 6.63 2.31
C GLU A 96 -1.88 7.08 0.98
N LYS A 97 -2.63 6.92 -0.11
CA LYS A 97 -2.14 7.41 -1.40
C LYS A 97 -1.90 8.91 -1.31
N PRO A 98 -0.72 9.38 -1.70
CA PRO A 98 -0.44 10.80 -1.70
C PRO A 98 -1.48 11.53 -2.56
N LYS A 99 -2.03 12.61 -2.04
CA LYS A 99 -2.94 13.46 -2.80
C LYS A 99 -2.15 14.15 -3.91
N LEU A 100 -2.60 13.98 -5.13
CA LEU A 100 -2.00 14.60 -6.31
C LEU A 100 -2.83 15.83 -6.70
N GLU A 101 -2.17 16.98 -6.83
CA GLU A 101 -2.74 18.22 -7.31
C GLU A 101 -2.10 18.58 -8.64
N LEU A 102 -2.89 18.66 -9.71
CA LEU A 102 -2.38 18.99 -11.03
C LEU A 102 -1.69 20.36 -10.99
N TRP A 103 -0.39 20.38 -11.31
CA TRP A 103 0.40 21.60 -11.46
C TRP A 103 0.33 22.15 -12.86
N GLY A 104 0.34 21.29 -13.87
CA GLY A 104 0.19 21.66 -15.27
C GLY A 104 0.77 20.66 -16.24
N ASN A 105 0.58 20.91 -17.53
CA ASN A 105 1.22 20.16 -18.60
C ASN A 105 2.59 20.78 -18.88
N CYS A 106 3.65 19.96 -18.72
CA CYS A 106 5.03 20.42 -18.75
C CYS A 106 5.82 19.74 -19.86
N GLN A 107 6.72 20.51 -20.45
CA GLN A 107 7.78 19.99 -21.30
C GLN A 107 8.82 19.29 -20.42
N ILE A 108 9.05 18.02 -20.66
CA ILE A 108 10.05 17.22 -19.95
C ILE A 108 11.21 16.94 -20.92
N THR A 109 12.40 17.36 -20.53
CA THR A 109 13.66 17.04 -21.19
C THR A 109 14.50 16.15 -20.27
N ALA A 110 15.69 15.77 -20.70
CA ALA A 110 16.61 14.99 -19.88
C ALA A 110 18.03 15.51 -19.93
N TYR A 111 18.75 15.38 -18.82
CA TYR A 111 20.14 15.80 -18.74
C TYR A 111 21.05 14.67 -18.22
N GLU A 112 22.31 14.78 -18.64
CA GLU A 112 23.38 13.85 -18.32
C GLU A 112 24.13 14.22 -17.04
N HIS A 113 25.06 13.38 -16.64
CA HIS A 113 25.95 13.65 -15.52
C HIS A 113 26.99 14.74 -15.88
N THR A 114 26.91 15.87 -15.19
CA THR A 114 27.84 17.00 -15.37
C THR A 114 29.09 16.90 -14.50
N GLY A 115 29.10 16.05 -13.50
CA GLY A 115 30.14 15.97 -12.48
C GLY A 115 29.90 16.87 -11.28
N ASP A 116 28.95 17.78 -11.37
CA ASP A 116 28.62 18.75 -10.32
C ASP A 116 27.41 18.31 -9.49
N PRO A 117 27.33 18.76 -8.23
CA PRO A 117 26.13 18.56 -7.42
C PRO A 117 24.97 19.43 -7.90
N CYS A 118 23.75 18.97 -7.65
CA CYS A 118 22.51 19.72 -7.87
C CYS A 118 22.47 21.03 -7.04
N ALA A 119 21.52 21.90 -7.34
CA ALA A 119 21.30 23.15 -6.61
C ALA A 119 21.03 22.98 -5.10
N ASN A 120 20.58 21.79 -4.67
CA ASN A 120 20.42 21.42 -3.25
C ASN A 120 21.72 20.93 -2.60
N GLY A 121 22.85 20.87 -3.33
CA GLY A 121 24.16 20.40 -2.87
C GLY A 121 24.35 18.88 -2.88
N ARG A 122 23.40 18.10 -3.37
CA ARG A 122 23.49 16.64 -3.49
C ARG A 122 23.80 16.22 -4.92
N MET A 123 24.43 15.07 -5.09
CA MET A 123 24.59 14.47 -6.41
C MET A 123 23.24 14.00 -6.95
N PRO A 124 22.97 14.21 -8.24
CA PRO A 124 21.71 13.79 -8.84
C PRO A 124 21.57 12.26 -8.87
N THR A 125 20.33 11.79 -8.71
CA THR A 125 20.02 10.36 -8.70
C THR A 125 19.01 10.03 -9.80
N LYS A 126 19.36 9.09 -10.69
CA LYS A 126 18.47 8.62 -11.75
C LYS A 126 17.16 8.05 -11.19
N GLY A 127 16.05 8.44 -11.82
CA GLY A 127 14.71 8.03 -11.38
C GLY A 127 14.20 8.74 -10.12
N TYR A 128 14.93 9.76 -9.65
CA TYR A 128 14.57 10.53 -8.46
C TYR A 128 14.68 12.04 -8.66
N THR A 129 15.78 12.50 -9.28
CA THR A 129 16.11 13.93 -9.38
C THR A 129 15.55 14.55 -10.65
N VAL A 130 14.89 15.70 -10.49
CA VAL A 130 14.56 16.61 -11.61
C VAL A 130 15.00 18.02 -11.32
N ALA A 131 15.33 18.77 -12.39
CA ALA A 131 15.54 20.20 -12.32
C ALA A 131 14.25 20.95 -12.70
N ASN A 132 13.96 22.02 -11.97
CA ASN A 132 12.87 22.97 -12.27
C ASN A 132 13.20 24.32 -11.64
N ASN A 133 12.89 25.43 -12.34
CA ASN A 133 13.27 26.78 -11.89
C ASN A 133 12.22 27.48 -11.01
N VAL A 134 11.01 26.91 -10.90
CA VAL A 134 9.87 27.54 -10.21
C VAL A 134 9.56 26.89 -8.88
N LEU A 135 9.47 25.56 -8.87
CA LEU A 135 9.12 24.82 -7.67
C LEU A 135 10.25 24.88 -6.63
N PRO A 136 9.94 25.00 -5.32
CA PRO A 136 10.95 24.91 -4.26
C PRO A 136 11.77 23.61 -4.35
N LEU A 137 13.05 23.68 -4.00
CA LEU A 137 13.87 22.46 -3.85
C LEU A 137 13.28 21.57 -2.76
N GLY A 138 13.24 20.26 -3.03
CA GLY A 138 12.59 19.25 -2.17
C GLY A 138 11.11 19.01 -2.50
N THR A 139 10.51 19.78 -3.41
CA THR A 139 9.12 19.52 -3.84
C THR A 139 9.04 18.15 -4.52
N LYS A 140 8.12 17.32 -4.03
CA LYS A 140 7.81 16.03 -4.66
C LYS A 140 6.76 16.22 -5.74
N VAL A 141 7.02 15.65 -6.90
CA VAL A 141 6.12 15.69 -8.06
C VAL A 141 5.86 14.27 -8.57
N TYR A 142 4.70 14.08 -9.16
CA TYR A 142 4.39 12.91 -9.96
C TYR A 142 4.25 13.35 -11.41
N ILE A 143 5.07 12.79 -12.29
CA ILE A 143 5.03 13.03 -13.74
C ILE A 143 4.32 11.85 -14.37
N GLU A 144 3.21 12.08 -15.05
CA GLU A 144 2.41 11.03 -15.68
C GLU A 144 3.27 10.23 -16.69
N GLY A 145 3.20 8.91 -16.62
CA GLY A 145 4.00 8.02 -17.46
C GLY A 145 5.48 7.86 -17.06
N ILE A 146 6.01 8.75 -16.20
CA ILE A 146 7.42 8.72 -15.75
C ILE A 146 7.53 8.29 -14.27
N GLY A 147 6.63 8.80 -13.41
CA GLY A 147 6.57 8.45 -11.99
C GLY A 147 6.97 9.58 -11.04
N TYR A 148 7.22 9.21 -9.77
CA TYR A 148 7.57 10.17 -8.71
C TYR A 148 8.98 10.69 -8.84
N ARG A 149 9.14 12.01 -8.66
CA ARG A 149 10.44 12.71 -8.69
C ARG A 149 10.51 13.75 -7.56
N THR A 150 11.72 14.23 -7.32
CA THR A 150 11.97 15.32 -6.37
C THR A 150 12.74 16.42 -7.09
N VAL A 151 12.28 17.66 -6.92
CA VAL A 151 12.99 18.83 -7.45
C VAL A 151 14.24 19.07 -6.60
N GLU A 152 15.39 18.75 -7.13
CA GLU A 152 16.68 18.90 -6.45
C GLU A 152 17.61 19.88 -7.15
N ASP A 153 17.31 20.19 -8.41
CA ASP A 153 18.19 20.97 -9.24
C ASP A 153 17.51 22.16 -9.93
N ARG A 154 18.30 22.99 -10.54
CA ARG A 154 17.90 24.15 -11.34
C ARG A 154 18.46 24.02 -12.75
N GLY A 155 17.66 24.35 -13.73
CA GLY A 155 18.09 24.43 -15.12
C GLY A 155 18.59 25.84 -15.49
N ALA A 156 18.93 26.00 -16.76
CA ALA A 156 19.29 27.31 -17.29
C ALA A 156 18.19 28.34 -17.08
N SER A 157 18.57 29.60 -16.86
CA SER A 157 17.64 30.68 -16.48
C SER A 157 16.59 31.00 -17.55
N TRP A 158 16.77 30.57 -18.80
CA TRP A 158 15.83 30.76 -19.89
C TRP A 158 14.71 29.70 -19.96
N HIS A 159 14.79 28.64 -19.17
CA HIS A 159 13.72 27.64 -19.11
C HIS A 159 12.43 28.22 -18.50
N GLN A 160 11.31 27.91 -19.15
CA GLN A 160 10.00 28.39 -18.77
C GLN A 160 9.47 27.72 -17.49
N SER A 161 8.40 28.27 -16.94
CA SER A 161 7.79 27.74 -15.72
C SER A 161 7.23 26.32 -15.88
N ASN A 162 6.75 25.98 -17.07
CA ASN A 162 6.19 24.66 -17.40
C ASN A 162 7.22 23.71 -18.02
N TRP A 163 8.45 23.74 -17.50
CA TRP A 163 9.55 22.88 -17.94
C TRP A 163 10.17 22.13 -16.77
N MET A 164 10.57 20.89 -16.99
CA MET A 164 11.36 20.08 -16.08
C MET A 164 12.44 19.32 -16.85
N ASP A 165 13.55 19.01 -16.17
CA ASP A 165 14.65 18.24 -16.74
C ASP A 165 14.92 16.99 -15.90
N GLU A 166 14.73 15.84 -16.48
CA GLU A 166 14.89 14.53 -15.84
C GLU A 166 16.35 14.12 -15.82
N TYR A 167 16.91 13.79 -14.67
CA TYR A 167 18.27 13.26 -14.61
C TYR A 167 18.33 11.81 -15.07
N LEU A 168 18.98 11.55 -16.20
CA LEU A 168 19.21 10.20 -16.71
C LEU A 168 20.67 9.74 -16.61
N GLY A 169 21.61 10.69 -16.45
CA GLY A 169 23.02 10.43 -16.18
C GLY A 169 23.85 9.93 -17.36
N ASP A 170 23.23 9.71 -18.51
CA ASP A 170 23.84 9.13 -19.71
C ASP A 170 23.34 9.84 -20.96
N VAL A 171 24.25 10.26 -21.84
CA VAL A 171 23.93 11.00 -23.08
C VAL A 171 22.99 10.22 -23.97
N SER A 172 23.28 8.94 -24.19
CA SER A 172 22.46 8.12 -25.08
C SER A 172 21.03 7.92 -24.54
N ALA A 173 20.88 7.85 -23.22
CA ALA A 173 19.56 7.81 -22.57
C ALA A 173 18.83 9.15 -22.73
N CYS A 174 19.52 10.28 -22.63
CA CYS A 174 18.94 11.60 -22.85
C CYS A 174 18.50 11.80 -24.31
N ASP A 175 19.33 11.39 -25.26
CA ASP A 175 19.00 11.44 -26.69
C ASP A 175 17.79 10.57 -27.02
N ALA A 176 17.72 9.38 -26.45
CA ALA A 176 16.59 8.46 -26.62
C ALA A 176 15.31 8.98 -25.96
N PHE A 177 15.42 9.69 -24.83
CA PHE A 177 14.30 10.29 -24.13
C PHE A 177 13.71 11.46 -24.93
N GLY A 178 14.57 12.32 -25.46
CA GLY A 178 14.18 13.47 -26.26
C GLY A 178 13.39 14.50 -25.47
N VAL A 179 12.37 15.08 -26.12
CA VAL A 179 11.47 16.07 -25.56
C VAL A 179 10.06 15.51 -25.52
N GLN A 180 9.45 15.49 -24.34
CA GLN A 180 8.12 14.92 -24.12
C GLN A 180 7.23 15.95 -23.41
N TRP A 181 5.91 15.75 -23.46
CA TRP A 181 4.92 16.56 -22.74
C TRP A 181 4.10 15.65 -21.84
N HIS A 182 4.08 15.94 -20.55
CA HIS A 182 3.37 15.19 -19.55
C HIS A 182 2.64 16.08 -18.56
N ASP A 183 1.55 15.59 -18.02
CA ASP A 183 0.91 16.21 -16.87
C ASP A 183 1.74 15.96 -15.62
N VAL A 184 1.98 17.05 -14.88
CA VAL A 184 2.76 17.04 -13.65
C VAL A 184 1.86 17.39 -12.48
N TYR A 185 1.96 16.62 -11.42
CA TYR A 185 1.18 16.79 -10.20
C TYR A 185 2.09 17.03 -9.01
N LEU A 186 1.68 17.97 -8.15
CA LEU A 186 2.31 18.16 -6.83
C LEU A 186 1.82 17.05 -5.88
N VAL A 187 2.74 16.47 -5.14
CA VAL A 187 2.47 15.45 -4.11
C VAL A 187 2.29 16.17 -2.78
N LYS A 188 1.08 16.06 -2.20
CA LYS A 188 0.68 16.71 -0.94
C LYS A 188 0.77 15.74 0.24
#